data_f507655a7b558c4f48b2584a15e647df
#
_entry.id   f507655a7b558c4f48b2584a15e647df
#
_cell.length_a   1.000
_cell.length_b   1.000
_cell.length_c   1.000
_cell.angle_alpha   90.00
_cell.angle_beta   90.00
_cell.angle_gamma   90.00
#
_symmetry.space_group_name_H-M   'P 1'
#
loop_
_entity.id
_entity.type
_entity.pdbx_description
1 polymer ?
#
loop_
_entity_poly.entity_id
_entity_poly.type
_entity_poly.pdbx_seq_one_letter_code
_entity_poly.pdbx_strand_id
1 'polypeptide(L)'
;MNDEEEKAFAKLQDSIHCLTMPREILLEKNRLYQRPVKELYNLLGQDIIIKECDDDQFNILNDKHTVYLKLENIKEDKNIDWIIEDEFKINYNFEKMEFSIYKLNWLTNNWDKKSCKLEKIIDMELWIDNSSIEIFINEGEKVFSSRIYRKHEKISISGNLCGELIAKNIDRRANYGR
;
A
#
# COMPACT_ATOMS: atom_id res chain seq x y z
N MET A 1 -6.03 5.57 -14.67
CA MET A 1 -7.47 5.26 -14.82
C MET A 1 -7.82 5.76 -16.20
N ASN A 2 -8.58 5.03 -16.98
CA ASN A 2 -9.05 5.50 -18.28
C ASN A 2 -10.37 6.26 -18.12
N ASP A 3 -10.77 7.04 -19.15
CA ASP A 3 -11.98 7.89 -19.11
C ASP A 3 -13.27 7.10 -18.81
N GLU A 4 -13.33 5.82 -19.16
CA GLU A 4 -14.48 4.97 -18.92
C GLU A 4 -14.58 4.49 -17.48
N GLU A 5 -13.44 4.15 -16.86
CA GLU A 5 -13.37 3.90 -15.43
C GLU A 5 -13.78 5.15 -14.63
N GLU A 6 -13.30 6.33 -15.02
CA GLU A 6 -13.68 7.58 -14.38
C GLU A 6 -15.17 7.83 -14.43
N LYS A 7 -15.80 7.61 -15.59
CA LYS A 7 -17.25 7.78 -15.77
C LYS A 7 -18.05 6.75 -14.97
N ALA A 8 -17.60 5.52 -14.88
CA ALA A 8 -18.25 4.49 -14.05
C ALA A 8 -18.17 4.84 -12.57
N PHE A 9 -17.02 5.38 -12.14
CA PHE A 9 -16.79 5.83 -10.77
C PHE A 9 -17.59 7.05 -10.38
N ALA A 10 -17.71 8.05 -11.25
CA ALA A 10 -18.50 9.25 -11.01
C ALA A 10 -19.95 8.94 -10.66
N LYS A 11 -20.43 7.77 -11.06
CA LYS A 11 -21.78 7.29 -10.71
C LYS A 11 -21.88 6.65 -9.33
N LEU A 12 -20.75 6.26 -8.75
CA LEU A 12 -20.69 5.51 -7.50
C LEU A 12 -20.19 6.34 -6.30
N GLN A 13 -19.48 7.42 -6.56
CA GLN A 13 -18.89 8.28 -5.53
C GLN A 13 -18.90 9.75 -5.93
N ASP A 14 -19.11 10.65 -4.96
CA ASP A 14 -19.19 12.10 -5.17
C ASP A 14 -17.86 12.74 -5.62
N SER A 15 -16.73 12.05 -5.54
CA SER A 15 -15.44 12.55 -6.00
C SER A 15 -14.59 11.45 -6.67
N ILE A 16 -14.13 11.73 -7.88
CA ILE A 16 -13.28 10.83 -8.67
C ILE A 16 -11.80 11.05 -8.37
N HIS A 17 -11.42 12.29 -8.11
CA HIS A 17 -10.05 12.67 -7.94
C HIS A 17 -9.66 12.70 -6.46
N CYS A 18 -8.48 12.17 -6.15
CA CYS A 18 -7.83 12.41 -4.87
C CYS A 18 -6.39 12.85 -5.11
N LEU A 19 -5.88 13.67 -4.22
CA LEU A 19 -4.46 13.98 -4.17
C LEU A 19 -3.70 12.78 -3.62
N THR A 20 -2.47 12.59 -4.08
CA THR A 20 -1.51 11.71 -3.40
C THR A 20 -1.19 12.31 -2.04
N MET A 21 -0.77 11.47 -1.09
CA MET A 21 -0.35 11.98 0.21
C MET A 21 0.86 12.92 0.09
N PRO A 22 1.01 13.91 0.99
CA PRO A 22 2.14 14.82 1.00
C PRO A 22 3.46 14.07 1.14
N ARG A 23 4.46 14.45 0.33
CA ARG A 23 5.78 13.82 0.30
C ARG A 23 6.89 14.84 0.41
N GLU A 24 7.90 14.49 1.17
CA GLU A 24 9.20 15.14 1.12
C GLU A 24 10.01 14.56 -0.04
N ILE A 25 10.63 15.43 -0.82
CA ILE A 25 11.48 15.03 -1.96
C ILE A 25 12.93 15.33 -1.58
N LEU A 26 13.75 14.28 -1.58
CA LEU A 26 15.15 14.34 -1.21
C LEU A 26 16.02 13.88 -2.37
N LEU A 27 17.11 14.60 -2.61
CA LEU A 27 18.14 14.19 -3.56
C LEU A 27 19.38 13.74 -2.80
N GLU A 28 19.62 12.44 -2.78
CA GLU A 28 20.75 11.83 -2.11
C GLU A 28 21.58 10.99 -3.10
N LYS A 29 22.89 11.24 -3.18
CA LYS A 29 23.81 10.49 -4.06
C LYS A 29 23.31 10.35 -5.50
N ASN A 30 22.78 11.41 -6.09
CA ASN A 30 22.17 11.45 -7.43
C ASN A 30 20.92 10.55 -7.60
N ARG A 31 20.27 10.18 -6.52
CA ARG A 31 18.98 9.46 -6.54
C ARG A 31 17.91 10.30 -5.88
N LEU A 32 16.73 10.29 -6.46
CA LEU A 32 15.55 10.96 -5.91
C LEU A 32 14.81 9.99 -4.99
N TYR A 33 14.56 10.44 -3.76
CA TYR A 33 13.74 9.73 -2.78
C TYR A 33 12.47 10.54 -2.53
N GLN A 34 11.36 9.84 -2.34
CA GLN A 34 10.08 10.44 -2.00
C GLN A 34 9.57 9.76 -0.72
N ARG A 35 9.56 10.48 0.39
CA ARG A 35 9.13 9.95 1.69
C ARG A 35 7.83 10.61 2.13
N PRO A 36 6.96 9.93 2.90
CA PRO A 36 5.86 10.59 3.59
C PRO A 36 6.40 11.71 4.46
N VAL A 37 5.72 12.86 4.49
CA VAL A 37 6.12 13.93 5.42
C VAL A 37 5.96 13.45 6.87
N LYS A 38 6.85 13.88 7.77
CA LYS A 38 6.93 13.39 9.15
C LYS A 38 5.63 13.56 9.94
N GLU A 39 4.88 14.60 9.64
CA GLU A 39 3.60 14.91 10.26
C GLU A 39 2.55 13.83 10.09
N LEU A 40 2.62 13.03 9.00
CA LEU A 40 1.69 11.95 8.76
C LEU A 40 1.82 10.82 9.79
N TYR A 41 3.00 10.59 10.32
CA TYR A 41 3.19 9.57 11.35
C TYR A 41 2.48 9.90 12.68
N ASN A 42 2.13 11.17 12.90
CA ASN A 42 1.30 11.60 14.04
C ASN A 42 -0.17 11.14 13.91
N LEU A 43 -0.58 10.68 12.72
CA LEU A 43 -1.91 10.12 12.49
C LEU A 43 -1.98 8.63 12.82
N LEU A 44 -0.85 7.99 13.10
CA LEU A 44 -0.82 6.57 13.43
C LEU A 44 -1.44 6.34 14.80
N GLY A 45 -2.49 5.55 14.81
CA GLY A 45 -3.27 5.20 15.98
C GLY A 45 -2.88 3.85 16.57
N GLN A 46 -3.89 3.13 17.04
CA GLN A 46 -3.72 1.83 17.68
C GLN A 46 -3.19 0.76 16.72
N ASP A 47 -2.44 -0.18 17.27
CA ASP A 47 -1.98 -1.37 16.56
C ASP A 47 -3.17 -2.22 16.10
N ILE A 48 -3.01 -2.81 14.93
CA ILE A 48 -3.96 -3.76 14.35
C ILE A 48 -3.44 -5.16 14.63
N ILE A 49 -4.32 -6.06 15.01
CA ILE A 49 -3.98 -7.45 15.26
C ILE A 49 -3.64 -8.13 13.93
N ILE A 50 -2.42 -8.62 13.84
CA ILE A 50 -1.94 -9.45 12.74
C ILE A 50 -2.14 -10.92 13.18
N LYS A 51 -2.92 -11.66 12.41
CA LYS A 51 -3.07 -13.10 12.63
C LYS A 51 -2.02 -13.80 11.79
N GLU A 52 -1.05 -14.40 12.45
CA GLU A 52 -0.11 -15.30 11.81
C GLU A 52 -0.79 -16.65 11.57
N CYS A 53 -0.61 -17.18 10.39
CA CYS A 53 -1.12 -18.48 9.96
C CYS A 53 0.06 -19.43 9.71
N ASP A 54 -0.22 -20.69 9.46
CA ASP A 54 0.82 -21.66 9.07
C ASP A 54 1.57 -21.20 7.81
N ASP A 55 2.79 -21.71 7.62
CA ASP A 55 3.64 -21.46 6.44
C ASP A 55 4.06 -19.97 6.22
N ASP A 56 4.41 -19.26 7.29
CA ASP A 56 4.83 -17.87 7.22
C ASP A 56 3.77 -16.96 6.52
N GLN A 57 2.47 -17.24 6.69
CA GLN A 57 1.39 -16.42 6.16
C GLN A 57 0.82 -15.50 7.24
N PHE A 58 0.29 -14.36 6.83
CA PHE A 58 -0.46 -13.48 7.71
C PHE A 58 -1.82 -13.10 7.14
N ASN A 59 -2.73 -12.72 8.02
CA ASN A 59 -4.02 -12.14 7.67
C ASN A 59 -4.36 -10.98 8.61
N ILE A 60 -4.81 -9.88 8.03
CA ILE A 60 -5.35 -8.72 8.73
C ILE A 60 -6.79 -8.55 8.27
N LEU A 61 -7.70 -8.47 9.23
CA LEU A 61 -9.07 -8.05 9.02
C LEU A 61 -9.36 -6.87 9.93
N ASN A 62 -9.61 -5.70 9.37
CA ASN A 62 -9.79 -4.48 10.12
C ASN A 62 -11.10 -3.77 9.76
N ASP A 63 -11.79 -3.23 10.77
CA ASP A 63 -13.05 -2.51 10.59
C ASP A 63 -12.87 -1.12 9.96
N LYS A 64 -11.67 -0.56 10.04
CA LYS A 64 -11.33 0.72 9.42
C LYS A 64 -10.58 0.47 8.11
N HIS A 65 -10.91 1.23 7.08
CA HIS A 65 -10.23 1.18 5.78
C HIS A 65 -8.96 2.06 5.70
N THR A 66 -8.62 2.72 6.79
CA THR A 66 -7.43 3.54 6.90
C THR A 66 -6.37 2.76 7.67
N VAL A 67 -5.42 2.21 6.95
CA VAL A 67 -4.42 1.28 7.48
C VAL A 67 -3.02 1.70 7.06
N TYR A 68 -2.11 1.69 8.00
CA TYR A 68 -0.68 1.78 7.79
C TYR A 68 -0.05 0.41 8.01
N LEU A 69 0.78 -0.02 7.07
CA LEU A 69 1.61 -1.22 7.20
C LEU A 69 3.07 -0.85 6.97
N LYS A 70 3.94 -1.44 7.77
CA LYS A 70 5.38 -1.37 7.56
C LYS A 70 5.98 -2.76 7.66
N LEU A 71 6.71 -3.15 6.64
CA LEU A 71 7.49 -4.38 6.59
C LEU A 71 8.97 -4.00 6.67
N GLU A 72 9.64 -4.49 7.69
CA GLU A 72 11.06 -4.25 7.96
C GLU A 72 11.83 -5.56 8.12
N ASN A 73 13.14 -5.48 8.19
CA ASN A 73 14.01 -6.65 8.41
C ASN A 73 13.68 -7.81 7.46
N ILE A 74 13.45 -7.47 6.20
CA ILE A 74 13.04 -8.43 5.18
C ILE A 74 14.16 -9.43 4.96
N LYS A 75 13.83 -10.72 5.08
CA LYS A 75 14.77 -11.82 4.85
C LYS A 75 15.26 -11.78 3.40
N GLU A 76 16.56 -11.98 3.19
CA GLU A 76 17.13 -12.06 1.85
C GLU A 76 16.51 -13.24 1.08
N ASP A 77 16.49 -13.13 -0.25
CA ASP A 77 16.03 -14.17 -1.17
C ASP A 77 14.55 -14.57 -1.01
N LYS A 78 13.73 -13.71 -0.42
CA LYS A 78 12.30 -13.95 -0.29
C LYS A 78 11.47 -13.16 -1.30
N ASN A 79 10.46 -13.81 -1.83
CA ASN A 79 9.40 -13.14 -2.58
C ASN A 79 8.42 -12.48 -1.62
N ILE A 80 7.72 -11.46 -2.11
CA ILE A 80 6.56 -10.87 -1.43
C ILE A 80 5.36 -11.11 -2.33
N ASP A 81 4.29 -11.65 -1.76
CA ASP A 81 3.02 -11.86 -2.42
C ASP A 81 1.89 -11.48 -1.45
N TRP A 82 1.33 -10.29 -1.65
CA TRP A 82 0.26 -9.75 -0.81
C TRP A 82 -0.98 -9.46 -1.63
N ILE A 83 -2.13 -9.67 -1.02
CA ILE A 83 -3.45 -9.36 -1.59
C ILE A 83 -4.18 -8.43 -0.65
N ILE A 84 -4.75 -7.38 -1.21
CA ILE A 84 -5.57 -6.37 -0.52
C ILE A 84 -6.93 -6.35 -1.20
N GLU A 85 -7.99 -6.68 -0.45
CA GLU A 85 -9.39 -6.60 -0.92
C GLU A 85 -9.70 -7.40 -2.20
N ASP A 86 -9.00 -8.45 -2.53
CA ASP A 86 -9.14 -9.20 -3.80
C ASP A 86 -9.02 -8.34 -5.07
N GLU A 87 -8.65 -7.06 -4.94
CA GLU A 87 -8.61 -6.08 -6.03
C GLU A 87 -7.24 -5.50 -6.29
N PHE A 88 -6.34 -5.67 -5.34
CA PHE A 88 -5.00 -5.14 -5.43
C PHE A 88 -3.99 -6.19 -4.96
N LYS A 89 -2.92 -6.36 -5.74
CA LYS A 89 -1.85 -7.29 -5.39
C LYS A 89 -0.51 -6.57 -5.41
N ILE A 90 0.35 -6.98 -4.51
CA ILE A 90 1.75 -6.58 -4.43
C ILE A 90 2.58 -7.84 -4.61
N ASN A 91 3.53 -7.78 -5.52
CA ASN A 91 4.46 -8.88 -5.77
C ASN A 91 5.88 -8.34 -5.90
N TYR A 92 6.80 -8.93 -5.17
CA TYR A 92 8.22 -8.80 -5.42
C TYR A 92 8.79 -10.17 -5.75
N ASN A 93 9.38 -10.29 -6.92
CA ASN A 93 10.05 -11.50 -7.35
C ASN A 93 11.57 -11.30 -7.24
N PHE A 94 12.18 -11.99 -6.30
CA PHE A 94 13.61 -11.87 -6.01
C PHE A 94 14.46 -12.30 -7.22
N GLU A 95 14.17 -13.44 -7.84
CA GLU A 95 14.96 -13.94 -8.98
C GLU A 95 14.93 -13.00 -10.19
N LYS A 96 13.79 -12.33 -10.41
CA LYS A 96 13.61 -11.38 -11.52
C LYS A 96 14.04 -9.96 -11.14
N MET A 97 14.33 -9.70 -9.86
CA MET A 97 14.58 -8.36 -9.32
C MET A 97 13.50 -7.37 -9.77
N GLU A 98 12.23 -7.78 -9.64
CA GLU A 98 11.09 -7.02 -10.13
C GLU A 98 10.05 -6.85 -9.02
N PHE A 99 9.71 -5.60 -8.73
CA PHE A 99 8.55 -5.26 -7.91
C PHE A 99 7.38 -4.89 -8.82
N SER A 100 6.21 -5.42 -8.51
CA SER A 100 5.00 -5.24 -9.32
C SER A 100 3.79 -4.99 -8.43
N ILE A 101 2.90 -4.14 -8.91
CA ILE A 101 1.55 -4.02 -8.39
C ILE A 101 0.55 -4.42 -9.47
N TYR A 102 -0.54 -5.01 -9.05
CA TYR A 102 -1.65 -5.39 -9.92
C TYR A 102 -2.93 -4.80 -9.34
N LYS A 103 -3.71 -4.16 -10.18
CA LYS A 103 -5.01 -3.61 -9.84
C LYS A 103 -6.07 -4.27 -10.71
N LEU A 104 -7.15 -4.73 -10.10
CA LEU A 104 -8.30 -5.23 -10.85
C LEU A 104 -8.98 -4.07 -11.59
N ASN A 105 -9.10 -4.18 -12.90
CA ASN A 105 -9.88 -3.28 -13.72
C ASN A 105 -11.34 -3.77 -13.74
N TRP A 106 -12.25 -3.00 -13.18
CA TRP A 106 -13.64 -3.43 -12.99
C TRP A 106 -14.45 -3.54 -14.26
N LEU A 107 -14.09 -2.75 -15.28
CA LEU A 107 -14.82 -2.75 -16.54
C LEU A 107 -14.50 -3.99 -17.36
N THR A 108 -13.22 -4.39 -17.32
CA THR A 108 -12.71 -5.51 -18.14
C THR A 108 -12.55 -6.79 -17.35
N ASN A 109 -12.59 -6.72 -16.02
CA ASN A 109 -12.27 -7.79 -15.08
C ASN A 109 -10.86 -8.39 -15.28
N ASN A 110 -9.95 -7.59 -15.83
CA ASN A 110 -8.55 -7.95 -16.04
C ASN A 110 -7.67 -7.27 -15.00
N TRP A 111 -6.47 -7.81 -14.80
CA TRP A 111 -5.47 -7.23 -13.92
C TRP A 111 -4.55 -6.28 -14.70
N ASP A 112 -4.57 -5.01 -14.33
CA ASP A 112 -3.62 -4.01 -14.82
C ASP A 112 -2.34 -4.11 -14.00
N LYS A 113 -1.20 -4.33 -14.66
CA LYS A 113 0.13 -4.44 -14.02
C LYS A 113 0.92 -3.17 -14.19
N LYS A 114 1.59 -2.73 -13.11
CA LYS A 114 2.72 -1.77 -13.15
C LYS A 114 3.91 -2.40 -12.45
N SER A 115 5.10 -2.23 -12.98
CA SER A 115 6.31 -2.79 -12.37
C SER A 115 7.52 -1.89 -12.51
N CYS A 116 8.52 -2.14 -11.67
CA CYS A 116 9.84 -1.55 -11.79
C CYS A 116 10.93 -2.58 -11.45
N LYS A 117 12.13 -2.33 -11.93
CA LYS A 117 13.31 -3.09 -11.49
C LYS A 117 13.70 -2.65 -10.08
N LEU A 118 13.96 -3.63 -9.24
CA LEU A 118 14.36 -3.45 -7.85
C LEU A 118 15.28 -4.61 -7.45
N GLU A 119 16.56 -4.32 -7.30
CA GLU A 119 17.57 -5.35 -7.00
C GLU A 119 17.35 -6.01 -5.63
N LYS A 120 16.98 -5.17 -4.64
CA LYS A 120 16.74 -5.62 -3.27
C LYS A 120 15.62 -4.81 -2.65
N ILE A 121 14.79 -5.48 -1.88
CA ILE A 121 13.82 -4.82 -1.00
C ILE A 121 14.33 -4.89 0.43
N ILE A 122 14.42 -3.75 1.11
CA ILE A 122 14.94 -3.61 2.48
C ILE A 122 13.79 -3.33 3.44
N ASP A 123 12.93 -2.43 3.02
CA ASP A 123 11.72 -2.03 3.74
C ASP A 123 10.60 -1.67 2.76
N MET A 124 9.37 -1.73 3.25
CA MET A 124 8.20 -1.31 2.51
C MET A 124 7.17 -0.70 3.45
N GLU A 125 6.70 0.51 3.13
CA GLU A 125 5.59 1.15 3.83
C GLU A 125 4.37 1.25 2.91
N LEU A 126 3.21 0.90 3.44
CA LEU A 126 1.92 1.06 2.78
C LEU A 126 1.03 1.99 3.60
N TRP A 127 0.46 2.95 2.91
CA TRP A 127 -0.56 3.84 3.45
C TRP A 127 -1.85 3.61 2.65
N ILE A 128 -2.86 3.07 3.29
CA ILE A 128 -4.15 2.79 2.69
C ILE A 128 -5.17 3.76 3.28
N ASP A 129 -5.78 4.57 2.45
CA ASP A 129 -6.88 5.45 2.83
C ASP A 129 -8.06 5.16 1.92
N ASN A 130 -9.24 5.03 2.44
CA ASN A 130 -10.54 4.71 1.82
C ASN A 130 -10.53 4.32 0.33
N SER A 131 -9.82 5.05 -0.50
CA SER A 131 -9.85 4.90 -1.96
C SER A 131 -8.47 5.05 -2.62
N SER A 132 -7.40 5.06 -1.83
CA SER A 132 -6.04 5.16 -2.34
C SER A 132 -5.07 4.28 -1.56
N ILE A 133 -4.06 3.83 -2.26
CA ILE A 133 -2.92 3.13 -1.69
C ILE A 133 -1.63 3.81 -2.17
N GLU A 134 -0.76 4.11 -1.23
CA GLU A 134 0.57 4.64 -1.44
C GLU A 134 1.58 3.63 -0.91
N ILE A 135 2.55 3.26 -1.73
CA ILE A 135 3.58 2.29 -1.39
C ILE A 135 4.93 2.94 -1.54
N PHE A 136 5.70 2.95 -0.46
CA PHE A 136 7.06 3.47 -0.42
C PHE A 136 8.00 2.30 -0.17
N ILE A 137 9.03 2.15 -1.00
CA ILE A 137 9.97 1.04 -0.96
C ILE A 137 11.38 1.61 -0.78
N ASN A 138 12.18 0.98 0.09
CA ASN A 138 13.56 1.35 0.38
C ASN A 138 13.65 2.85 0.72
N GLU A 139 12.96 3.25 1.80
CA GLU A 139 12.87 4.65 2.24
C GLU A 139 12.38 5.62 1.14
N GLY A 140 11.59 5.15 0.19
CA GLY A 140 11.04 5.95 -0.89
C GLY A 140 11.91 6.05 -2.14
N GLU A 141 12.86 5.13 -2.34
CA GLU A 141 13.58 4.98 -3.63
C GLU A 141 12.62 4.67 -4.77
N LYS A 142 11.62 3.83 -4.50
CA LYS A 142 10.52 3.54 -5.42
C LYS A 142 9.20 3.85 -4.75
N VAL A 143 8.30 4.49 -5.47
CA VAL A 143 6.98 4.84 -4.97
C VAL A 143 5.91 4.48 -5.99
N PHE A 144 4.84 3.87 -5.50
CA PHE A 144 3.64 3.59 -6.27
C PHE A 144 2.43 4.23 -5.61
N SER A 145 1.59 4.84 -6.44
CA SER A 145 0.29 5.36 -6.01
C SER A 145 -0.78 4.74 -6.88
N SER A 146 -1.85 4.29 -6.27
CA SER A 146 -2.98 3.72 -6.97
C SER A 146 -4.30 4.05 -6.30
N ARG A 147 -5.36 4.05 -7.10
CA ARG A 147 -6.72 4.03 -6.57
C ARG A 147 -7.07 2.59 -6.24
N ILE A 148 -7.71 2.40 -5.10
CA ILE A 148 -8.38 1.15 -4.71
C ILE A 148 -9.84 1.48 -4.42
N TYR A 149 -10.69 0.47 -4.41
CA TYR A 149 -12.12 0.68 -4.27
C TYR A 149 -12.68 -0.21 -3.19
N ARG A 150 -13.45 0.39 -2.33
CA ARG A 150 -14.04 -0.28 -1.19
C ARG A 150 -15.24 -1.10 -1.64
N LYS A 151 -15.18 -2.41 -1.48
CA LYS A 151 -16.32 -3.32 -1.71
C LYS A 151 -16.97 -3.80 -0.41
N HIS A 152 -16.20 -3.86 0.66
CA HIS A 152 -16.61 -4.46 1.92
C HIS A 152 -16.58 -3.45 3.06
N GLU A 153 -17.26 -3.75 4.16
CA GLU A 153 -17.23 -2.92 5.37
C GLU A 153 -15.86 -2.98 6.07
N LYS A 154 -15.17 -4.10 5.94
CA LYS A 154 -13.86 -4.35 6.56
C LYS A 154 -12.80 -4.49 5.48
N ILE A 155 -11.62 -3.95 5.71
CA ILE A 155 -10.47 -4.21 4.86
C ILE A 155 -9.83 -5.56 5.19
N SER A 156 -9.54 -6.34 4.17
CA SER A 156 -8.81 -7.60 4.25
C SER A 156 -7.45 -7.48 3.58
N ILE A 157 -6.39 -7.87 4.28
CA ILE A 157 -5.03 -7.88 3.75
C ILE A 157 -4.40 -9.21 4.15
N SER A 158 -3.86 -9.92 3.19
CA SER A 158 -3.19 -11.21 3.43
C SER A 158 -1.95 -11.38 2.56
N GLY A 159 -1.08 -12.26 2.97
CA GLY A 159 0.12 -12.59 2.21
C GLY A 159 1.17 -13.32 3.03
N ASN A 160 2.34 -13.50 2.43
CA ASN A 160 3.46 -14.12 3.11
C ASN A 160 4.21 -13.12 4.01
N LEU A 161 4.68 -13.62 5.15
CA LEU A 161 5.46 -12.87 6.13
C LEU A 161 6.95 -13.16 5.93
N CYS A 162 7.66 -12.23 5.32
CA CYS A 162 9.08 -12.36 5.02
C CYS A 162 10.00 -11.44 5.85
N GLY A 163 9.44 -10.81 6.87
CA GLY A 163 10.12 -9.87 7.76
C GLY A 163 9.27 -9.53 8.96
N GLU A 164 9.54 -8.42 9.60
CA GLU A 164 8.76 -7.89 10.72
C GLU A 164 7.65 -6.98 10.18
N LEU A 165 6.40 -7.34 10.43
CA LEU A 165 5.24 -6.58 9.96
C LEU A 165 4.62 -5.79 11.11
N ILE A 166 4.51 -4.48 10.92
CA ILE A 166 3.80 -3.56 11.81
C ILE A 166 2.52 -3.12 11.11
N ALA A 167 1.39 -3.15 11.80
CA ALA A 167 0.11 -2.71 11.29
C ALA A 167 -0.55 -1.73 12.27
N LYS A 168 -0.97 -0.56 11.79
CA LYS A 168 -1.63 0.47 12.61
C LYS A 168 -2.85 1.05 11.92
N ASN A 169 -3.82 1.46 12.70
CA ASN A 169 -4.90 2.32 12.22
C ASN A 169 -4.34 3.71 11.88
N ILE A 170 -4.91 4.37 10.88
CA ILE A 170 -4.69 5.79 10.63
C ILE A 170 -5.90 6.53 11.19
N ASP A 171 -5.68 7.38 12.20
CA ASP A 171 -6.74 8.16 12.83
C ASP A 171 -6.91 9.50 12.12
N ARG A 172 -8.13 9.79 11.65
CA ARG A 172 -8.46 11.04 10.94
C ARG A 172 -8.49 12.28 11.83
N ARG A 173 -8.45 12.08 13.13
CA ARG A 173 -8.43 13.17 14.11
C ARG A 173 -7.00 13.40 14.56
N ALA A 174 -6.21 14.10 13.76
CA ALA A 174 -5.10 14.83 14.32
C ALA A 174 -5.71 15.83 15.31
N ASN A 175 -5.46 15.65 16.60
CA ASN A 175 -5.67 16.72 17.57
C ASN A 175 -4.67 17.84 17.21
N TYR A 176 -5.02 18.68 16.26
CA TYR A 176 -4.40 19.99 16.15
C TYR A 176 -4.79 20.69 17.45
N GLY A 177 -3.83 20.75 18.37
CA GLY A 177 -4.00 21.43 19.65
C GLY A 177 -4.60 22.82 19.41
N ARG A 178 -5.74 23.01 20.02
CA ARG A 178 -6.33 24.36 20.20
C ARG A 178 -5.49 25.13 21.20
#